data_b4c57e8eb117008df3cb5c9bb48ddd15
#
_entry.id   b4c57e8eb117008df3cb5c9bb48ddd15
#
_cell.length_a   1.000
_cell.length_b   1.000
_cell.length_c   1.000
_cell.angle_alpha   90.00
_cell.angle_beta   90.00
_cell.angle_gamma   90.00
#
_symmetry.space_group_name_H-M   'P 1'
#
loop_
_entity.id
_entity.type
_entity.pdbx_description
1 polymer ?
#
loop_
_entity_poly.entity_id
_entity_poly.type
_entity_poly.pdbx_seq_one_letter_code
_entity_poly.pdbx_strand_id
1 'polypeptide(L)'
;MNQSPEISIIIPVYNEAASLPQLQAELFSVMRDYDHEIVFIDDGSSDDSAKQIQRSPRIRLLQFVKNCGQSAAMYAGLAMARGRVLVLLDSDLQNDPNDIPRLLEEIEKGADLVCGYRAKRQDTWFKKFQSTIANRIRSRFTRDGVRDTGCTLKAMRRECREALIPFYGMHRFLPALIKGMGYKLVEIPVNHRPRRHGASKYTFGNRALRATIDMFGVRWLLSRQIKIRLRDSELEESRGEKRD
;
A
#
# COMPACT_ATOMS: atom_id res chain seq x y z
N MET A 1 1.96 -1.35 29.84
CA MET A 1 2.39 -0.47 28.72
C MET A 1 1.98 -1.19 27.43
N ASN A 2 1.06 -0.59 26.64
CA ASN A 2 0.69 -1.19 25.34
C ASN A 2 1.88 -0.98 24.39
N GLN A 3 2.70 -2.00 24.19
CA GLN A 3 3.74 -1.96 23.17
C GLN A 3 3.04 -1.81 21.80
N SER A 4 3.58 -0.92 20.95
CA SER A 4 3.10 -0.80 19.58
C SER A 4 3.39 -2.10 18.84
N PRO A 5 2.47 -2.62 18.02
CA PRO A 5 2.70 -3.84 17.25
C PRO A 5 3.88 -3.66 16.29
N GLU A 6 4.51 -4.76 15.95
CA GLU A 6 5.59 -4.77 14.95
C GLU A 6 5.07 -4.42 13.55
N ILE A 7 3.93 -4.96 13.19
CA ILE A 7 3.36 -4.89 11.85
C ILE A 7 1.94 -4.32 11.91
N SER A 8 1.62 -3.39 10.99
CA SER A 8 0.23 -2.96 10.73
C SER A 8 -0.17 -3.35 9.31
N ILE A 9 -1.24 -4.14 9.18
CA ILE A 9 -1.84 -4.49 7.89
C ILE A 9 -3.00 -3.53 7.63
N ILE A 10 -2.93 -2.77 6.56
CA ILE A 10 -3.85 -1.69 6.22
C ILE A 10 -4.70 -2.15 5.03
N ILE A 11 -6.01 -2.20 5.23
CA ILE A 11 -6.97 -2.77 4.29
C ILE A 11 -8.11 -1.79 4.02
N PRO A 12 -8.05 -1.03 2.91
CA PRO A 12 -9.20 -0.26 2.44
C PRO A 12 -10.35 -1.19 2.03
N VAL A 13 -11.56 -0.86 2.48
CA VAL A 13 -12.79 -1.63 2.22
C VAL A 13 -13.85 -0.71 1.60
N TYR A 14 -14.49 -1.16 0.53
CA TYR A 14 -15.67 -0.50 -0.03
C TYR A 14 -16.58 -1.50 -0.74
N ASN A 15 -17.70 -1.86 -0.11
CA ASN A 15 -18.68 -2.83 -0.60
C ASN A 15 -18.03 -4.18 -0.97
N GLU A 16 -17.41 -4.82 0.02
CA GLU A 16 -16.70 -6.10 -0.10
C GLU A 16 -17.16 -7.10 1.00
N ALA A 17 -18.44 -7.02 1.42
CA ALA A 17 -18.97 -7.88 2.49
C ALA A 17 -18.74 -9.38 2.26
N ALA A 18 -18.80 -9.83 1.01
CA ALA A 18 -18.64 -11.25 0.66
C ALA A 18 -17.20 -11.77 0.80
N SER A 19 -16.19 -10.91 0.63
CA SER A 19 -14.77 -11.30 0.66
C SER A 19 -14.15 -11.22 2.06
N LEU A 20 -14.67 -10.36 2.92
CA LEU A 20 -14.08 -10.06 4.22
C LEU A 20 -13.96 -11.26 5.18
N PRO A 21 -14.95 -12.17 5.31
CA PRO A 21 -14.81 -13.33 6.19
C PRO A 21 -13.63 -14.22 5.81
N GLN A 22 -13.47 -14.52 4.51
CA GLN A 22 -12.37 -15.35 4.02
C GLN A 22 -11.03 -14.62 4.19
N LEU A 23 -10.95 -13.33 3.87
CA LEU A 23 -9.73 -12.53 4.02
C LEU A 23 -9.24 -12.52 5.45
N GLN A 24 -10.13 -12.31 6.42
CA GLN A 24 -9.78 -12.31 7.85
C GLN A 24 -9.26 -13.68 8.29
N ALA A 25 -9.91 -14.78 7.86
CA ALA A 25 -9.45 -16.12 8.20
C ALA A 25 -8.04 -16.41 7.66
N GLU A 26 -7.77 -16.03 6.39
CA GLU A 26 -6.45 -16.17 5.79
C GLU A 26 -5.39 -15.33 6.52
N LEU A 27 -5.70 -14.07 6.83
CA LEU A 27 -4.80 -13.20 7.58
C LEU A 27 -4.48 -13.73 8.97
N PHE A 28 -5.47 -14.21 9.73
CA PHE A 28 -5.24 -14.79 11.03
C PHE A 28 -4.36 -16.05 10.98
N SER A 29 -4.49 -16.83 9.92
CA SER A 29 -3.64 -18.01 9.70
C SER A 29 -2.19 -17.61 9.42
N VAL A 30 -1.99 -16.70 8.46
CA VAL A 30 -0.65 -16.28 8.00
C VAL A 30 0.09 -15.48 9.06
N MET A 31 -0.61 -14.62 9.79
CA MET A 31 -0.03 -13.70 10.76
C MET A 31 -0.01 -14.23 12.19
N ARG A 32 -0.30 -15.52 12.41
CA ARG A 32 -0.41 -16.14 13.75
C ARG A 32 0.80 -15.86 14.61
N ASP A 33 2.00 -16.02 14.06
CA ASP A 33 3.27 -15.96 14.78
C ASP A 33 3.92 -14.57 14.74
N TYR A 34 3.22 -13.56 14.20
CA TYR A 34 3.69 -12.19 14.11
C TYR A 34 2.97 -11.30 15.14
N ASP A 35 3.70 -10.36 15.73
CA ASP A 35 3.09 -9.27 16.49
C ASP A 35 2.53 -8.24 15.52
N HIS A 36 1.19 -8.20 15.40
CA HIS A 36 0.52 -7.41 14.37
C HIS A 36 -0.79 -6.78 14.82
N GLU A 37 -1.18 -5.73 14.13
CA GLU A 37 -2.57 -5.23 14.08
C GLU A 37 -3.08 -5.25 12.64
N ILE A 38 -4.40 -5.36 12.49
CA ILE A 38 -5.09 -5.22 11.21
C ILE A 38 -5.96 -3.97 11.31
N VAL A 39 -5.77 -3.03 10.40
CA VAL A 39 -6.52 -1.78 10.32
C VAL A 39 -7.40 -1.83 9.08
N PHE A 40 -8.68 -2.06 9.25
CA PHE A 40 -9.67 -1.93 8.20
C PHE A 40 -10.14 -0.49 8.10
N ILE A 41 -10.24 0.04 6.89
CA ILE A 41 -10.76 1.37 6.61
C ILE A 41 -11.96 1.22 5.71
N ASP A 42 -13.15 1.27 6.29
CA ASP A 42 -14.41 1.26 5.56
C ASP A 42 -14.66 2.64 4.94
N ASP A 43 -14.51 2.71 3.62
CA ASP A 43 -14.67 3.92 2.82
C ASP A 43 -16.14 4.24 2.54
N GLY A 44 -16.97 4.20 3.58
CA GLY A 44 -18.40 4.51 3.50
C GLY A 44 -19.18 3.47 2.69
N SER A 45 -19.00 2.19 2.98
CA SER A 45 -19.75 1.10 2.35
C SER A 45 -21.26 1.23 2.55
N SER A 46 -22.00 0.86 1.51
CA SER A 46 -23.47 0.80 1.53
C SER A 46 -24.02 -0.60 1.80
N ASP A 47 -23.14 -1.60 1.80
CA ASP A 47 -23.45 -3.01 2.13
C ASP A 47 -23.07 -3.34 3.58
N ASP A 48 -23.14 -4.62 3.95
CA ASP A 48 -22.79 -5.10 5.29
C ASP A 48 -21.28 -5.25 5.56
N SER A 49 -20.40 -4.64 4.75
CA SER A 49 -18.94 -4.78 4.89
C SER A 49 -18.45 -4.52 6.32
N ALA A 50 -18.85 -3.40 6.91
CA ALA A 50 -18.44 -3.05 8.27
C ALA A 50 -18.90 -4.06 9.34
N LYS A 51 -20.04 -4.73 9.11
CA LYS A 51 -20.57 -5.76 10.02
C LYS A 51 -19.82 -7.09 9.91
N GLN A 52 -19.19 -7.36 8.74
CA GLN A 52 -18.40 -8.58 8.53
C GLN A 52 -17.02 -8.50 9.20
N ILE A 53 -16.58 -7.31 9.62
CA ILE A 53 -15.28 -7.15 10.27
C ILE A 53 -15.37 -7.59 11.73
N GLN A 54 -14.62 -8.64 12.08
CA GLN A 54 -14.57 -9.18 13.43
C GLN A 54 -13.97 -8.17 14.40
N ARG A 55 -14.49 -8.10 15.60
CA ARG A 55 -13.95 -7.27 16.67
C ARG A 55 -12.94 -8.06 17.49
N SER A 56 -11.72 -7.57 17.58
CA SER A 56 -10.68 -8.15 18.44
C SER A 56 -9.66 -7.06 18.86
N PRO A 57 -8.85 -7.29 19.88
CA PRO A 57 -7.80 -6.34 20.29
C PRO A 57 -6.78 -6.03 19.18
N ARG A 58 -6.61 -6.96 18.23
CA ARG A 58 -5.69 -6.80 17.07
C ARG A 58 -6.37 -6.19 15.85
N ILE A 59 -7.69 -5.97 15.86
CA ILE A 59 -8.43 -5.41 14.74
C ILE A 59 -8.95 -4.03 15.10
N ARG A 60 -8.65 -3.08 14.21
CA ARG A 60 -9.19 -1.72 14.28
C ARG A 60 -10.00 -1.44 13.03
N LEU A 61 -11.18 -0.88 13.21
CA LEU A 61 -12.04 -0.43 12.14
C LEU A 61 -12.18 1.10 12.19
N LEU A 62 -11.78 1.75 11.09
CA LEU A 62 -12.04 3.15 10.81
C LEU A 62 -13.16 3.22 9.78
N GLN A 63 -14.19 4.04 10.06
CA GLN A 63 -15.32 4.18 9.15
C GLN A 63 -15.46 5.62 8.67
N PHE A 64 -15.54 5.80 7.35
CA PHE A 64 -15.84 7.10 6.76
C PHE A 64 -17.35 7.33 6.70
N VAL A 65 -17.76 8.56 6.88
CA VAL A 65 -19.18 8.96 6.77
C VAL A 65 -19.72 8.79 5.35
N LYS A 66 -18.84 8.89 4.34
CA LYS A 66 -19.15 8.72 2.91
C LYS A 66 -17.94 8.19 2.15
N ASN A 67 -18.15 7.69 0.95
CA ASN A 67 -17.06 7.28 0.08
C ASN A 67 -16.17 8.49 -0.28
N CYS A 68 -14.88 8.37 0.06
CA CYS A 68 -13.82 9.34 -0.22
C CYS A 68 -12.78 8.79 -1.20
N GLY A 69 -12.87 7.51 -1.57
CA GLY A 69 -12.01 6.83 -2.51
C GLY A 69 -10.78 6.18 -1.90
N GLN A 70 -10.25 5.18 -2.60
CA GLN A 70 -9.15 4.30 -2.16
C GLN A 70 -7.93 5.07 -1.63
N SER A 71 -7.56 6.21 -2.24
CA SER A 71 -6.41 7.01 -1.77
C SER A 71 -6.64 7.58 -0.37
N ALA A 72 -7.85 8.06 -0.10
CA ALA A 72 -8.21 8.62 1.20
C ALA A 72 -8.20 7.52 2.27
N ALA A 73 -8.81 6.37 1.98
CA ALA A 73 -8.84 5.23 2.89
C ALA A 73 -7.42 4.71 3.20
N MET A 74 -6.59 4.55 2.16
CA MET A 74 -5.20 4.14 2.32
C MET A 74 -4.40 5.14 3.15
N TYR A 75 -4.52 6.45 2.86
CA TYR A 75 -3.83 7.49 3.60
C TYR A 75 -4.23 7.53 5.08
N ALA A 76 -5.54 7.44 5.38
CA ALA A 76 -6.03 7.38 6.75
C ALA A 76 -5.49 6.15 7.49
N GLY A 77 -5.48 4.98 6.84
CA GLY A 77 -4.92 3.76 7.39
C GLY A 77 -3.43 3.90 7.72
N LEU A 78 -2.64 4.43 6.78
CA LEU A 78 -1.21 4.70 6.97
C LEU A 78 -0.94 5.69 8.11
N ALA A 79 -1.74 6.74 8.23
CA ALA A 79 -1.62 7.73 9.30
C ALA A 79 -1.93 7.15 10.68
N MET A 80 -2.91 6.24 10.75
CA MET A 80 -3.39 5.65 12.01
C MET A 80 -2.67 4.37 12.42
N ALA A 81 -1.88 3.77 11.53
CA ALA A 81 -1.11 2.55 11.77
C ALA A 81 -0.01 2.78 12.83
N ARG A 82 0.19 1.80 13.70
CA ARG A 82 1.13 1.84 14.83
C ARG A 82 2.39 1.00 14.61
N GLY A 83 2.34 0.03 13.69
CA GLY A 83 3.42 -0.90 13.40
C GLY A 83 4.69 -0.24 12.88
N ARG A 84 5.84 -0.86 13.13
CA ARG A 84 7.14 -0.47 12.57
C ARG A 84 7.16 -0.72 11.05
N VAL A 85 6.50 -1.80 10.63
CA VAL A 85 6.30 -2.15 9.22
C VAL A 85 4.83 -2.01 8.86
N LEU A 86 4.54 -1.35 7.74
CA LEU A 86 3.20 -1.10 7.22
C LEU A 86 2.99 -1.95 5.97
N VAL A 87 1.96 -2.80 5.99
CA VAL A 87 1.59 -3.65 4.86
C VAL A 87 0.28 -3.16 4.27
N LEU A 88 0.26 -2.91 2.97
CA LEU A 88 -0.94 -2.54 2.21
C LEU A 88 -1.50 -3.77 1.50
N LEU A 89 -2.79 -4.00 1.63
CA LEU A 89 -3.51 -5.14 1.03
C LEU A 89 -4.91 -4.72 0.61
N ASP A 90 -5.38 -5.18 -0.57
CA ASP A 90 -6.77 -4.98 -0.98
C ASP A 90 -7.71 -6.00 -0.33
N SER A 91 -9.00 -5.64 -0.17
CA SER A 91 -10.02 -6.47 0.47
C SER A 91 -10.71 -7.49 -0.46
N ASP A 92 -10.38 -7.52 -1.75
CA ASP A 92 -11.10 -8.28 -2.80
C ASP A 92 -10.56 -9.71 -3.04
N LEU A 93 -9.66 -10.22 -2.17
CA LEU A 93 -9.01 -11.53 -2.25
C LEU A 93 -8.11 -11.75 -3.49
N GLN A 94 -7.83 -10.73 -4.30
CA GLN A 94 -6.94 -10.87 -5.45
C GLN A 94 -5.47 -11.01 -5.05
N ASN A 95 -5.05 -10.34 -3.99
CA ASN A 95 -3.73 -10.52 -3.39
C ASN A 95 -3.75 -11.72 -2.43
N ASP A 96 -2.70 -12.50 -2.44
CA ASP A 96 -2.54 -13.65 -1.54
C ASP A 96 -1.85 -13.22 -0.25
N PRO A 97 -2.51 -13.30 0.94
CA PRO A 97 -1.87 -12.98 2.20
C PRO A 97 -0.61 -13.82 2.50
N ASN A 98 -0.50 -15.03 1.92
CA ASN A 98 0.68 -15.89 2.09
C ASN A 98 1.97 -15.30 1.49
N ASP A 99 1.87 -14.26 0.68
CA ASP A 99 3.05 -13.53 0.20
C ASP A 99 3.57 -12.48 1.21
N ILE A 100 2.80 -12.12 2.24
CA ILE A 100 3.21 -11.11 3.25
C ILE A 100 4.55 -11.47 3.91
N PRO A 101 4.79 -12.70 4.41
CA PRO A 101 6.07 -13.06 5.02
C PRO A 101 7.27 -12.76 4.11
N ARG A 102 7.15 -13.03 2.82
CA ARG A 102 8.22 -12.78 1.84
C ARG A 102 8.52 -11.28 1.65
N LEU A 103 7.49 -10.42 1.76
CA LEU A 103 7.71 -8.97 1.75
C LEU A 103 8.43 -8.52 3.04
N LEU A 104 8.05 -9.09 4.18
CA LEU A 104 8.67 -8.78 5.47
C LEU A 104 10.16 -9.19 5.48
N GLU A 105 10.51 -10.36 4.93
CA GLU A 105 11.90 -10.80 4.77
C GLU A 105 12.75 -9.78 4.00
N GLU A 106 12.23 -9.17 2.93
CA GLU A 106 12.97 -8.15 2.19
C GLU A 106 13.12 -6.84 2.98
N ILE A 107 12.14 -6.48 3.82
CA ILE A 107 12.28 -5.36 4.77
C ILE A 107 13.41 -5.65 5.78
N GLU A 108 13.48 -6.87 6.32
CA GLU A 108 14.56 -7.30 7.23
C GLU A 108 15.94 -7.25 6.55
N LYS A 109 16.03 -7.59 5.25
CA LYS A 109 17.26 -7.46 4.44
C LYS A 109 17.64 -6.02 4.12
N GLY A 110 16.90 -5.05 4.65
CA GLY A 110 17.22 -3.62 4.55
C GLY A 110 16.57 -2.90 3.36
N ALA A 111 15.46 -3.41 2.81
CA ALA A 111 14.60 -2.63 1.96
C ALA A 111 13.75 -1.68 2.80
N ASP A 112 13.46 -0.48 2.29
CA ASP A 112 12.54 0.46 2.92
C ASP A 112 11.13 0.28 2.39
N LEU A 113 10.99 -0.06 1.10
CA LEU A 113 9.73 -0.35 0.42
C LEU A 113 9.88 -1.61 -0.41
N VAL A 114 8.98 -2.58 -0.22
CA VAL A 114 8.86 -3.79 -1.04
C VAL A 114 7.54 -3.74 -1.80
N CYS A 115 7.59 -3.84 -3.11
CA CYS A 115 6.42 -3.88 -3.98
C CYS A 115 6.23 -5.28 -4.54
N GLY A 116 5.04 -5.86 -4.35
CA GLY A 116 4.65 -7.04 -5.10
C GLY A 116 4.44 -6.70 -6.59
N TYR A 117 4.84 -7.59 -7.49
CA TYR A 117 4.42 -7.55 -8.88
C TYR A 117 3.81 -8.87 -9.32
N ARG A 118 2.76 -8.81 -10.14
CA ARG A 118 2.00 -9.98 -10.58
C ARG A 118 2.71 -10.67 -11.74
N ALA A 119 3.54 -11.69 -11.42
CA ALA A 119 4.35 -12.39 -12.43
C ALA A 119 3.47 -13.20 -13.41
N LYS A 120 2.38 -13.82 -12.92
CA LYS A 120 1.46 -14.64 -13.73
C LYS A 120 0.08 -13.96 -13.83
N ARG A 121 -0.01 -12.87 -14.62
CA ARG A 121 -1.32 -12.23 -14.88
C ARG A 121 -2.17 -13.10 -15.81
N GLN A 122 -3.40 -13.38 -15.40
CA GLN A 122 -4.39 -14.12 -16.22
C GLN A 122 -5.19 -13.21 -17.17
N ASP A 123 -4.72 -11.99 -17.40
CA ASP A 123 -5.35 -11.05 -18.33
C ASP A 123 -5.17 -11.48 -19.79
N THR A 124 -6.10 -11.05 -20.65
CA THR A 124 -5.98 -11.23 -22.12
C THR A 124 -4.71 -10.56 -22.62
N TRP A 125 -4.12 -11.13 -23.70
CA TRP A 125 -2.89 -10.62 -24.31
C TRP A 125 -2.94 -9.10 -24.59
N PHE A 126 -4.08 -8.60 -25.09
CA PHE A 126 -4.26 -7.17 -25.39
C PHE A 126 -4.22 -6.30 -24.13
N LYS A 127 -4.87 -6.71 -23.03
CA LYS A 127 -4.81 -5.99 -21.74
C LYS A 127 -3.41 -6.01 -21.14
N LYS A 128 -2.67 -7.12 -21.26
CA LYS A 128 -1.27 -7.20 -20.83
C LYS A 128 -0.40 -6.20 -21.59
N PHE A 129 -0.54 -6.14 -22.92
CA PHE A 129 0.23 -5.24 -23.78
C PHE A 129 -0.04 -3.76 -23.44
N GLN A 130 -1.32 -3.34 -23.38
CA GLN A 130 -1.68 -1.97 -22.98
C GLN A 130 -1.14 -1.60 -21.60
N SER A 131 -1.29 -2.49 -20.62
CA SER A 131 -0.81 -2.28 -19.26
C SER A 131 0.72 -2.17 -19.20
N THR A 132 1.44 -2.99 -19.98
CA THR A 132 2.91 -2.95 -20.03
C THR A 132 3.41 -1.62 -20.62
N ILE A 133 2.80 -1.16 -21.71
CA ILE A 133 3.15 0.15 -22.31
C ILE A 133 2.85 1.28 -21.32
N ALA A 134 1.65 1.30 -20.74
CA ALA A 134 1.24 2.33 -19.78
C ALA A 134 2.18 2.37 -18.57
N ASN A 135 2.53 1.22 -18.00
CA ASN A 135 3.48 1.12 -16.90
C ASN A 135 4.90 1.57 -17.30
N ARG A 136 5.36 1.22 -18.51
CA ARG A 136 6.69 1.63 -18.99
C ARG A 136 6.78 3.15 -19.19
N ILE A 137 5.75 3.77 -19.78
CA ILE A 137 5.66 5.23 -19.94
C ILE A 137 5.66 5.90 -18.57
N ARG A 138 4.78 5.45 -17.67
CA ARG A 138 4.69 5.97 -16.31
C ARG A 138 6.01 5.84 -15.57
N SER A 139 6.59 4.64 -15.52
CA SER A 139 7.84 4.35 -14.80
C SER A 139 9.01 5.19 -15.32
N ARG A 140 9.10 5.39 -16.66
CA ARG A 140 10.10 6.28 -17.24
C ARG A 140 9.87 7.74 -16.86
N PHE A 141 8.61 8.17 -16.77
CA PHE A 141 8.25 9.54 -16.44
C PHE A 141 8.44 9.84 -14.95
N THR A 142 8.01 8.94 -14.07
CA THR A 142 8.16 9.06 -12.60
C THR A 142 9.53 8.59 -12.09
N ARG A 143 10.33 7.91 -12.92
CA ARG A 143 11.66 7.35 -12.59
C ARG A 143 11.64 6.36 -11.41
N ASP A 144 10.51 5.71 -11.17
CA ASP A 144 10.37 4.75 -10.06
C ASP A 144 10.95 3.36 -10.40
N GLY A 145 10.96 2.97 -11.66
CA GLY A 145 11.47 1.68 -12.13
C GLY A 145 10.55 0.49 -11.81
N VAL A 146 9.33 0.74 -11.30
CA VAL A 146 8.40 -0.31 -10.86
C VAL A 146 7.66 -0.92 -12.04
N ARG A 147 7.63 -2.25 -12.10
CA ARG A 147 6.99 -3.03 -13.18
C ARG A 147 5.47 -3.03 -13.09
N ASP A 148 4.92 -3.13 -11.88
CA ASP A 148 3.48 -3.27 -11.66
C ASP A 148 2.97 -2.43 -10.48
N THR A 149 2.61 -1.17 -10.76
CA THR A 149 2.01 -0.30 -9.74
C THR A 149 0.57 -0.65 -9.40
N GLY A 150 -0.08 -1.46 -10.22
CA GLY A 150 -1.45 -1.94 -9.98
C GLY A 150 -1.54 -3.02 -8.92
N CYS A 151 -0.42 -3.61 -8.49
CA CYS A 151 -0.41 -4.52 -7.35
C CYS A 151 -0.44 -3.69 -6.05
N THR A 152 -1.46 -3.88 -5.22
CA THR A 152 -1.60 -3.16 -3.95
C THR A 152 -0.74 -3.76 -2.86
N LEU A 153 -0.45 -5.07 -2.91
CA LEU A 153 0.38 -5.72 -1.91
C LEU A 153 1.79 -5.11 -1.86
N LYS A 154 2.05 -4.37 -0.81
CA LYS A 154 3.30 -3.68 -0.54
C LYS A 154 3.61 -3.71 0.95
N ALA A 155 4.88 -3.80 1.30
CA ALA A 155 5.34 -3.59 2.67
C ALA A 155 6.32 -2.42 2.70
N MET A 156 6.25 -1.58 3.73
CA MET A 156 7.15 -0.43 3.87
C MET A 156 7.49 -0.19 5.33
N ARG A 157 8.67 0.37 5.59
CA ARG A 157 9.00 0.92 6.90
C ARG A 157 8.11 2.12 7.21
N ARG A 158 7.77 2.32 8.48
CA ARG A 158 6.87 3.42 8.92
C ARG A 158 7.34 4.78 8.41
N GLU A 159 8.63 5.02 8.40
CA GLU A 159 9.25 6.28 8.00
C GLU A 159 8.94 6.65 6.55
N CYS A 160 8.71 5.66 5.68
CA CYS A 160 8.32 5.89 4.29
C CYS A 160 7.03 6.70 4.14
N ARG A 161 6.15 6.71 5.15
CA ARG A 161 4.91 7.50 5.10
C ARG A 161 5.16 9.00 5.04
N GLU A 162 6.31 9.47 5.53
CA GLU A 162 6.70 10.88 5.47
C GLU A 162 6.91 11.39 4.03
N ALA A 163 7.18 10.47 3.10
CA ALA A 163 7.25 10.77 1.68
C ALA A 163 5.89 10.99 1.03
N LEU A 164 4.79 10.63 1.71
CA LEU A 164 3.46 10.60 1.12
C LEU A 164 2.75 11.94 1.28
N ILE A 165 2.31 12.47 0.15
CA ILE A 165 1.49 13.68 0.07
C ILE A 165 0.08 13.24 -0.32
N PRO A 166 -0.96 13.61 0.47
CA PRO A 166 -2.32 13.18 0.19
C PRO A 166 -2.89 13.89 -1.04
N PHE A 167 -3.28 13.11 -2.04
CA PHE A 167 -4.06 13.56 -3.20
C PHE A 167 -4.85 12.38 -3.80
N TYR A 168 -5.91 12.67 -4.53
CA TYR A 168 -6.68 11.62 -5.20
C TYR A 168 -5.83 10.94 -6.29
N GLY A 169 -5.65 9.63 -6.19
CA GLY A 169 -4.78 8.85 -7.08
C GLY A 169 -3.39 8.55 -6.50
N MET A 170 -3.04 9.07 -5.31
CA MET A 170 -1.76 8.87 -4.63
C MET A 170 -1.33 7.39 -4.58
N HIS A 171 -2.26 6.48 -4.33
CA HIS A 171 -1.99 5.04 -4.23
C HIS A 171 -1.24 4.45 -5.44
N ARG A 172 -1.38 5.05 -6.63
CA ARG A 172 -0.67 4.65 -7.85
C ARG A 172 0.77 5.11 -7.90
N PHE A 173 1.11 6.14 -7.13
CA PHE A 173 2.42 6.80 -7.14
C PHE A 173 3.23 6.59 -5.87
N LEU A 174 2.74 5.76 -4.93
CA LEU A 174 3.45 5.43 -3.69
C LEU A 174 4.93 5.09 -3.94
N PRO A 175 5.27 4.17 -4.87
CA PRO A 175 6.66 3.83 -5.13
C PRO A 175 7.49 5.02 -5.62
N ALA A 176 6.90 5.86 -6.48
CA ALA A 176 7.58 7.04 -7.02
C ALA A 176 7.88 8.08 -5.94
N LEU A 177 6.89 8.35 -5.06
CA LEU A 177 7.03 9.32 -3.97
C LEU A 177 8.09 8.85 -2.96
N ILE A 178 8.01 7.60 -2.52
CA ILE A 178 8.93 7.01 -1.53
C ILE A 178 10.35 6.94 -2.11
N LYS A 179 10.53 6.40 -3.32
CA LYS A 179 11.83 6.35 -3.98
C LYS A 179 12.41 7.75 -4.25
N GLY A 180 11.54 8.71 -4.56
CA GLY A 180 11.93 10.11 -4.77
C GLY A 180 12.63 10.73 -3.55
N MET A 181 12.26 10.34 -2.35
CA MET A 181 12.90 10.75 -1.09
C MET A 181 14.22 10.01 -0.80
N GLY A 182 14.60 9.03 -1.63
CA GLY A 182 15.86 8.29 -1.50
C GLY A 182 15.75 6.94 -0.81
N TYR A 183 14.54 6.48 -0.47
CA TYR A 183 14.31 5.17 0.14
C TYR A 183 14.61 4.03 -0.85
N LYS A 184 15.14 2.92 -0.31
CA LYS A 184 15.48 1.71 -1.07
C LYS A 184 14.24 0.90 -1.40
N LEU A 185 13.96 0.75 -2.71
CA LEU A 185 12.82 -0.01 -3.22
C LEU A 185 13.27 -1.34 -3.80
N VAL A 186 12.56 -2.41 -3.45
CA VAL A 186 12.71 -3.78 -3.99
C VAL A 186 11.38 -4.26 -4.55
N GLU A 187 11.41 -5.07 -5.60
CA GLU A 187 10.22 -5.73 -6.16
C GLU A 187 10.34 -7.24 -6.04
N ILE A 188 9.26 -7.91 -5.61
CA ILE A 188 9.20 -9.37 -5.58
C ILE A 188 7.97 -9.89 -6.36
N PRO A 189 8.06 -11.07 -6.98
CA PRO A 189 6.91 -11.71 -7.60
C PRO A 189 5.93 -12.19 -6.51
N VAL A 190 4.64 -11.87 -6.70
CA VAL A 190 3.56 -12.29 -5.80
C VAL A 190 2.47 -13.04 -6.55
N ASN A 191 1.72 -13.86 -5.83
CA ASN A 191 0.57 -14.56 -6.36
C ASN A 191 -0.57 -13.56 -6.62
N HIS A 192 -1.33 -13.83 -7.68
CA HIS A 192 -2.50 -13.03 -8.01
C HIS A 192 -3.65 -13.96 -8.37
N ARG A 193 -4.73 -13.88 -7.60
CA ARG A 193 -5.92 -14.70 -7.76
C ARG A 193 -6.94 -13.98 -8.64
N PRO A 194 -7.80 -14.72 -9.39
CA PRO A 194 -8.94 -14.11 -10.07
C PRO A 194 -9.91 -13.53 -9.04
N ARG A 195 -10.54 -12.42 -9.38
CA ARG A 195 -11.58 -11.81 -8.53
C ARG A 195 -12.76 -12.77 -8.41
N ARG A 196 -13.17 -13.09 -7.19
CA ARG A 196 -14.27 -14.03 -6.92
C ARG A 196 -15.61 -13.32 -6.76
N HIS A 197 -15.63 -12.09 -6.24
CA HIS A 197 -16.84 -11.34 -5.92
C HIS A 197 -16.75 -9.90 -6.45
N GLY A 198 -17.90 -9.29 -6.74
CA GLY A 198 -18.02 -7.90 -7.18
C GLY A 198 -17.69 -7.63 -8.65
N ALA A 199 -18.26 -6.54 -9.18
CA ALA A 199 -17.99 -6.04 -10.53
C ALA A 199 -16.94 -4.91 -10.48
N SER A 200 -16.14 -4.77 -11.54
CA SER A 200 -15.22 -3.63 -11.67
C SER A 200 -16.02 -2.32 -11.74
N LYS A 201 -15.96 -1.52 -10.70
CA LYS A 201 -16.77 -0.30 -10.51
C LYS A 201 -16.28 0.91 -11.32
N TYR A 202 -15.36 0.74 -12.29
CA TYR A 202 -14.68 1.86 -12.93
C TYR A 202 -14.85 1.93 -14.44
N THR A 203 -15.25 3.11 -14.96
CA THR A 203 -15.36 3.43 -16.39
C THR A 203 -14.00 3.93 -16.94
N PHE A 204 -13.58 3.46 -18.11
CA PHE A 204 -12.22 3.56 -18.64
C PHE A 204 -11.76 4.98 -19.03
N GLY A 205 -12.64 5.85 -19.59
CA GLY A 205 -12.22 7.08 -20.26
C GLY A 205 -11.67 8.18 -19.33
N ASN A 206 -12.44 8.59 -18.32
CA ASN A 206 -12.06 9.69 -17.40
C ASN A 206 -10.88 9.32 -16.47
N ARG A 207 -10.62 8.03 -16.29
CA ARG A 207 -9.55 7.54 -15.42
C ARG A 207 -8.17 7.69 -16.06
N ALA A 208 -8.05 7.47 -17.36
CA ALA A 208 -6.79 7.60 -18.08
C ALA A 208 -6.33 9.06 -18.11
N LEU A 209 -7.24 9.99 -18.39
CA LEU A 209 -6.93 11.43 -18.41
C LEU A 209 -6.47 11.93 -17.04
N ARG A 210 -7.22 11.61 -15.97
CA ARG A 210 -6.83 11.98 -14.60
C ARG A 210 -5.47 11.39 -14.22
N ALA A 211 -5.24 10.09 -14.51
CA ALA A 211 -3.95 9.45 -14.23
C ALA A 211 -2.78 10.11 -14.98
N THR A 212 -3.02 10.64 -16.18
CA THR A 212 -2.01 11.37 -16.95
C THR A 212 -1.71 12.73 -16.31
N ILE A 213 -2.75 13.48 -15.90
CA ILE A 213 -2.57 14.75 -15.18
C ILE A 213 -1.83 14.54 -13.88
N ASP A 214 -2.24 13.54 -13.09
CA ASP A 214 -1.59 13.16 -11.82
C ASP A 214 -0.10 12.84 -12.04
N MET A 215 0.23 12.16 -13.14
CA MET A 215 1.62 11.83 -13.49
C MET A 215 2.47 13.08 -13.70
N PHE A 216 1.95 14.11 -14.38
CA PHE A 216 2.65 15.40 -14.53
C PHE A 216 2.80 16.13 -13.20
N GLY A 217 1.75 16.14 -12.38
CA GLY A 217 1.80 16.71 -11.03
C GLY A 217 2.85 16.03 -10.14
N VAL A 218 2.87 14.70 -10.12
CA VAL A 218 3.87 13.93 -9.36
C VAL A 218 5.27 14.16 -9.91
N ARG A 219 5.45 14.24 -11.23
CA ARG A 219 6.75 14.56 -11.82
C ARG A 219 7.28 15.93 -11.40
N TRP A 220 6.39 16.94 -11.43
CA TRP A 220 6.72 18.28 -10.96
C TRP A 220 7.11 18.26 -9.49
N LEU A 221 6.30 17.60 -8.63
CA LEU A 221 6.57 17.45 -7.21
C LEU A 221 7.93 16.81 -6.93
N LEU A 222 8.22 15.67 -7.59
CA LEU A 222 9.50 14.98 -7.45
C LEU A 222 10.71 15.84 -7.87
N SER A 223 10.51 16.78 -8.80
CA SER A 223 11.57 17.74 -9.20
C SER A 223 11.82 18.84 -8.18
N ARG A 224 10.88 19.06 -7.25
CA ARG A 224 10.92 20.13 -6.24
C ARG A 224 11.09 19.61 -4.82
N GLN A 225 11.26 18.31 -4.63
CA GLN A 225 11.50 17.72 -3.30
C GLN A 225 12.76 18.28 -2.68
N ILE A 226 12.66 18.70 -1.42
CA ILE A 226 13.80 19.10 -0.60
C ILE A 226 14.51 17.83 -0.14
N LYS A 227 15.82 17.71 -0.46
CA LYS A 227 16.67 16.59 -0.04
C LYS A 227 17.71 17.11 0.93
N ILE A 228 17.51 16.83 2.21
CA ILE A 228 18.46 17.19 3.26
C ILE A 228 19.34 15.98 3.54
N ARG A 229 20.67 16.19 3.54
CA ARG A 229 21.66 15.22 4.05
C ARG A 229 22.42 15.92 5.16
N LEU A 230 22.27 15.41 6.38
CA LEU A 230 23.10 15.87 7.50
C LEU A 230 24.51 15.24 7.40
N ARG A 231 25.51 15.91 7.96
CA ARG A 231 26.85 15.32 8.12
C ARG A 231 26.80 14.27 9.23
N ASP A 232 27.57 13.20 9.09
CA ASP A 232 27.54 12.07 10.03
C ASP A 232 27.84 12.49 11.48
N SER A 233 28.68 13.52 11.70
CA SER A 233 28.98 14.11 13.03
C SER A 233 27.74 14.66 13.74
N GLU A 234 26.75 15.19 13.01
CA GLU A 234 25.51 15.76 13.58
C GLU A 234 24.48 14.69 13.89
N LEU A 235 24.57 13.54 13.21
CA LEU A 235 23.68 12.39 13.46
C LEU A 235 24.06 11.62 14.73
N GLU A 236 25.33 11.59 15.10
CA GLU A 236 25.81 10.97 16.33
C GLU A 236 25.45 11.77 17.58
N GLU A 237 25.55 13.10 17.55
CA GLU A 237 25.12 13.98 18.63
C GLU A 237 23.62 13.87 18.92
N SER A 238 22.77 13.86 17.87
CA SER A 238 21.32 13.71 18.03
C SER A 238 20.85 12.33 18.54
N ARG A 239 21.71 11.31 18.42
CA ARG A 239 21.48 9.96 18.98
C ARG A 239 22.02 9.81 20.40
N GLY A 240 23.00 10.61 20.78
CA GLY A 240 23.59 10.64 22.13
C GLY A 240 22.68 11.27 23.18
N GLU A 241 21.91 12.30 22.84
CA GLU A 241 21.01 13.00 23.76
C GLU A 241 19.74 12.23 24.18
N LYS A 242 19.49 11.05 23.62
CA LYS A 242 18.34 10.19 23.98
C LYS A 242 18.67 9.02 24.91
N ARG A 243 19.82 9.07 25.60
CA ARG A 243 20.28 7.97 26.50
C ARG A 243 20.55 8.42 27.92
N ASP A 244 19.93 9.52 28.38
CA ASP A 244 19.91 9.87 29.81
C ASP A 244 18.46 9.88 30.34
#